data_10516a13a4e5d148a025d8e07b658b5c
#
_entry.id   10516a13a4e5d148a025d8e07b658b5c
#
_cell.length_a   1.000
_cell.length_b   1.000
_cell.length_c   1.000
_cell.angle_alpha   90.00
_cell.angle_beta   90.00
_cell.angle_gamma   90.00
#
_symmetry.space_group_name_H-M   'P 1'
#
loop_
_entity.id
_entity.type
_entity.pdbx_description
1 polymer ?
#
loop_
_entity_poly.entity_id
_entity_poly.type
_entity_poly.pdbx_seq_one_letter_code
_entity_poly.pdbx_strand_id
1 'polypeptide(L)'
;MGTRMITSPLQHRNNNRPKSRNRCDKCICDQLSRLRRGTEVDVFLSGVILEDVIFVEFNNNNCCATFRDEEEEPGTTIFVDCRDILALRIE
;
A
#
# COMPACT_ATOMS: atom_id res chain seq x y z
N MET A 1 -11.84 -16.87 -21.76
CA MET A 1 -12.09 -17.12 -22.32
C MET A 1 -11.60 -17.40 -22.59
N GLY A 2 -12.16 -17.13 -22.12
CA GLY A 2 -12.47 -17.57 -22.69
C GLY A 2 -11.90 -17.73 -22.41
N THR A 3 -11.96 -17.48 -22.02
CA THR A 3 -11.93 -17.86 -22.20
C THR A 3 -11.41 -17.99 -21.82
N ARG A 4 -11.46 -17.66 -21.54
CA ARG A 4 -11.52 -17.94 -21.57
C ARG A 4 -10.94 -18.06 -21.25
N MET A 5 -11.38 -17.92 -20.84
CA MET A 5 -11.42 -18.22 -20.98
C MET A 5 -10.91 -18.27 -20.64
N ILE A 6 -10.96 -18.21 -20.28
CA ILE A 6 -11.02 -18.36 -20.41
C ILE A 6 -10.58 -18.30 -20.04
N THR A 7 -10.91 -18.26 -19.50
CA THR A 7 -11.10 -18.26 -19.64
C THR A 7 -10.84 -18.25 -19.27
N SER A 8 -11.04 -18.21 -18.75
CA SER A 8 -11.41 -18.16 -18.90
C SER A 8 -11.14 -18.12 -18.53
N PRO A 9 -11.53 -17.89 -17.83
CA PRO A 9 -11.73 -17.85 -18.00
C PRO A 9 -11.46 -17.70 -17.70
N LEU A 10 -11.73 -17.86 -17.28
CA LEU A 10 -12.01 -17.77 -17.51
C LEU A 10 -11.70 -17.48 -17.15
N GLN A 11 -12.11 -17.14 -16.43
CA GLN A 11 -12.32 -16.95 -16.66
C GLN A 11 -12.23 -16.73 -16.41
N HIS A 12 -12.67 -16.52 -15.98
CA HIS A 12 -13.02 -16.37 -16.27
C HIS A 12 -12.94 -16.07 -15.85
N ARG A 13 -13.38 -16.04 -15.30
CA ARG A 13 -13.68 -15.76 -15.24
C ARG A 13 -13.80 -15.22 -14.82
N ASN A 14 -13.92 -15.16 -14.58
CA ASN A 14 -14.20 -14.51 -14.38
C ASN A 14 -14.24 -13.99 -13.97
N ASN A 15 -14.35 -13.85 -13.68
CA ASN A 15 -14.48 -13.15 -13.35
C ASN A 15 -14.42 -12.48 -13.09
N ASN A 16 -14.51 -11.97 -12.85
CA ASN A 16 -14.38 -11.01 -12.59
C ASN A 16 -14.03 -10.42 -11.90
N ARG A 17 -13.60 -10.27 -11.63
CA ARG A 17 -13.72 -9.47 -10.70
C ARG A 17 -12.86 -8.35 -10.69
N PRO A 18 -13.20 -7.21 -11.19
CA PRO A 18 -12.36 -6.04 -11.33
C PRO A 18 -12.01 -5.39 -10.01
N LYS A 19 -12.84 -5.51 -9.04
CA LYS A 19 -12.55 -4.87 -7.77
C LYS A 19 -11.34 -5.45 -7.09
N SER A 20 -10.92 -6.63 -7.42
CA SER A 20 -9.75 -7.16 -6.77
C SER A 20 -8.48 -6.46 -7.17
N ARG A 21 -8.49 -5.73 -8.28
CA ARG A 21 -7.31 -5.00 -8.68
C ARG A 21 -6.95 -3.89 -7.71
N ASN A 22 -7.96 -3.32 -7.05
CA ASN A 22 -7.74 -2.23 -6.11
C ASN A 22 -7.79 -2.67 -4.68
N ARG A 23 -7.72 -3.97 -4.46
CA ARG A 23 -7.81 -4.44 -3.12
C ARG A 23 -6.54 -4.19 -2.35
N CYS A 24 -6.71 -3.65 -1.18
CA CYS A 24 -5.61 -3.44 -0.25
C CYS A 24 -5.72 -4.52 0.80
N ASP A 25 -5.44 -5.76 0.40
CA ASP A 25 -5.73 -6.90 1.26
C ASP A 25 -4.49 -7.55 1.87
N LYS A 26 -3.32 -6.96 1.71
CA LYS A 26 -2.15 -7.45 2.39
C LYS A 26 -2.16 -6.99 3.84
N CYS A 27 -1.46 -7.73 4.69
CA CYS A 27 -1.50 -7.41 6.13
C CYS A 27 -0.99 -6.00 6.42
N ILE A 28 -0.01 -5.53 5.64
CA ILE A 28 0.52 -4.18 5.85
C ILE A 28 -0.52 -3.13 5.48
N CYS A 29 -1.30 -3.39 4.42
CA CYS A 29 -2.37 -2.48 4.05
C CYS A 29 -3.38 -2.38 5.17
N ASP A 30 -3.71 -3.51 5.79
CA ASP A 30 -4.65 -3.52 6.90
C ASP A 30 -4.10 -2.74 8.09
N GLN A 31 -2.81 -2.91 8.39
CA GLN A 31 -2.20 -2.18 9.49
C GLN A 31 -2.21 -0.68 9.26
N LEU A 32 -1.91 -0.27 8.03
CA LEU A 32 -1.90 1.16 7.71
C LEU A 32 -3.28 1.77 7.84
N SER A 33 -4.32 1.00 7.52
CA SER A 33 -5.68 1.52 7.62
C SER A 33 -6.09 1.79 9.07
N ARG A 34 -5.35 1.22 10.02
CA ARG A 34 -5.63 1.40 11.45
C ARG A 34 -4.63 2.27 12.15
N LEU A 35 -3.60 2.71 11.43
CA LEU A 35 -2.51 3.45 12.04
C LEU A 35 -2.94 4.88 12.31
N ARG A 36 -2.47 5.43 13.41
CA ARG A 36 -2.77 6.79 13.78
C ARG A 36 -1.92 7.76 13.01
N ARG A 37 -2.54 8.81 12.56
CA ARG A 37 -1.81 9.92 11.95
C ARG A 37 -0.78 10.43 12.97
N GLY A 38 0.44 10.67 12.50
CA GLY A 38 1.50 11.15 13.35
C GLY A 38 2.39 10.07 13.93
N THR A 39 2.08 8.81 13.64
CA THR A 39 2.88 7.71 14.13
C THR A 39 4.19 7.64 13.39
N GLU A 40 5.29 7.49 14.11
CA GLU A 40 6.61 7.38 13.51
C GLU A 40 6.89 5.92 13.16
N VAL A 41 7.32 5.69 11.93
CA VAL A 41 7.51 4.34 11.42
C VAL A 41 8.73 4.25 10.53
N ASP A 42 9.21 3.03 10.35
CA ASP A 42 10.20 2.71 9.32
C ASP A 42 9.50 1.86 8.28
N VAL A 43 9.68 2.21 7.01
CA VAL A 43 9.02 1.54 5.89
C VAL A 43 10.07 0.86 5.05
N PHE A 44 9.94 -0.46 4.89
CA PHE A 44 10.91 -1.26 4.15
C PHE A 44 10.35 -1.58 2.77
N LEU A 45 11.04 -1.10 1.76
CA LEU A 45 10.68 -1.34 0.37
C LEU A 45 11.80 -2.13 -0.30
N SER A 46 11.53 -2.59 -1.52
CA SER A 46 12.56 -3.29 -2.26
C SER A 46 13.70 -2.34 -2.56
N GLY A 47 14.86 -2.61 -1.96
CA GLY A 47 16.05 -1.82 -2.24
C GLY A 47 16.16 -0.52 -1.48
N VAL A 48 15.17 -0.17 -0.65
CA VAL A 48 15.22 1.10 0.05
C VAL A 48 14.48 1.00 1.38
N ILE A 49 14.96 1.74 2.38
CA ILE A 49 14.31 1.83 3.68
C ILE A 49 14.03 3.29 3.97
N LEU A 50 12.78 3.59 4.30
CA LEU A 50 12.41 4.92 4.74
C LEU A 50 12.39 4.91 6.26
N GLU A 51 13.39 5.54 6.87
CA GLU A 51 13.54 5.52 8.32
C GLU A 51 12.95 6.76 8.96
N ASP A 52 12.29 6.55 10.08
CA ASP A 52 11.80 7.65 10.92
C ASP A 52 10.90 8.60 10.15
N VAL A 53 10.02 8.03 9.35
CA VAL A 53 9.02 8.87 8.65
C VAL A 53 7.74 8.88 9.45
N ILE A 54 6.93 9.90 9.23
CA ILE A 54 5.70 10.10 9.97
C ILE A 54 4.53 9.72 9.07
N PHE A 55 3.68 8.83 9.59
CA PHE A 55 2.49 8.42 8.86
C PHE A 55 1.48 9.56 8.83
N VAL A 56 0.95 9.85 7.66
CA VAL A 56 -0.04 10.90 7.49
C VAL A 56 -1.43 10.33 7.28
N GLU A 57 -1.59 9.51 6.25
CA GLU A 57 -2.90 8.94 5.99
C GLU A 57 -2.79 7.76 5.05
N PHE A 58 -3.85 6.97 5.00
CA PHE A 58 -3.94 5.83 4.11
C PHE A 58 -5.26 5.91 3.35
N ASN A 59 -5.17 5.79 2.03
CA ASN A 59 -6.34 5.83 1.16
C ASN A 59 -6.68 4.42 0.71
N ASN A 60 -7.82 3.93 1.17
CA ASN A 60 -8.27 2.58 0.88
C ASN A 60 -8.67 2.39 -0.58
N ASN A 61 -9.00 3.46 -1.26
CA ASN A 61 -9.50 3.36 -2.63
C ASN A 61 -8.40 3.06 -3.62
N ASN A 62 -7.19 3.52 -3.34
CA ASN A 62 -6.07 3.30 -4.25
C ASN A 62 -4.87 2.67 -3.56
N CYS A 63 -5.02 2.25 -2.31
CA CYS A 63 -3.97 1.59 -1.53
C CYS A 63 -2.76 2.48 -1.31
N CYS A 64 -2.96 3.78 -1.32
CA CYS A 64 -1.86 4.73 -1.22
C CYS A 64 -1.67 5.19 0.22
N ALA A 65 -0.45 5.06 0.72
CA ALA A 65 -0.09 5.54 2.05
C ALA A 65 0.77 6.79 1.88
N THR A 66 0.54 7.77 2.73
CA THR A 66 1.27 9.03 2.70
C THR A 66 2.12 9.16 3.96
N PHE A 67 3.38 9.48 3.77
CA PHE A 67 4.33 9.70 4.86
C PHE A 67 5.03 11.02 4.69
N ARG A 68 5.57 11.56 5.77
CA ARG A 68 6.38 12.75 5.74
C ARG A 68 7.74 12.45 6.33
N ASP A 69 8.78 12.90 5.63
CA ASP A 69 10.13 12.85 6.14
C ASP A 69 10.46 14.26 6.62
N GLU A 70 10.44 14.45 7.92
CA GLU A 70 10.61 15.77 8.49
C GLU A 70 12.06 16.16 8.72
N GLU A 71 12.97 15.25 8.42
CA GLU A 71 14.39 15.58 8.51
C GLU A 71 14.85 16.38 7.32
N GLU A 72 14.07 16.38 6.25
CA GLU A 72 14.37 17.18 5.08
C GLU A 72 13.80 18.56 5.27
N GLU A 73 14.42 19.54 4.69
CA GLU A 73 13.94 20.91 4.75
C GLU A 73 13.46 21.32 3.39
N PRO A 74 12.19 21.63 3.24
CA PRO A 74 11.14 21.91 4.24
C PRO A 74 10.32 20.70 4.64
N GLY A 75 10.76 19.53 4.41
CA GLY A 75 10.01 18.33 4.67
C GLY A 75 9.55 17.74 3.36
N THR A 76 9.57 16.43 3.28
CA THR A 76 9.26 15.72 2.04
C THR A 76 8.04 14.85 2.26
N THR A 77 7.08 14.92 1.33
CA THR A 77 5.93 14.05 1.34
C THR A 77 6.20 12.86 0.43
N ILE A 78 5.96 11.66 0.95
CA ILE A 78 6.25 10.43 0.24
C ILE A 78 4.98 9.63 0.11
N PHE A 79 4.67 9.19 -1.12
CA PHE A 79 3.50 8.34 -1.39
C PHE A 79 3.98 6.94 -1.74
N VAL A 80 3.40 5.94 -1.10
CA VAL A 80 3.80 4.55 -1.30
C VAL A 80 2.54 3.70 -1.40
N ASP A 81 2.51 2.79 -2.36
CA ASP A 81 1.45 1.81 -2.44
C ASP A 81 1.69 0.78 -1.34
N CYS A 82 0.70 0.54 -0.49
CA CYS A 82 0.88 -0.37 0.62
C CYS A 82 1.26 -1.78 0.17
N ARG A 83 0.91 -2.11 -1.06
CA ARG A 83 1.20 -3.45 -1.59
C ARG A 83 2.68 -3.62 -1.92
N ASP A 84 3.42 -2.51 -2.01
CA ASP A 84 4.85 -2.56 -2.29
C ASP A 84 5.70 -2.55 -1.02
N ILE A 85 5.08 -2.41 0.12
CA ILE A 85 5.81 -2.38 1.38
C ILE A 85 6.09 -3.80 1.83
N LEU A 86 7.37 -4.09 2.08
CA LEU A 86 7.78 -5.42 2.49
C LEU A 86 7.64 -5.62 3.99
N ALA A 87 7.88 -4.56 4.74
CA ALA A 87 7.77 -4.62 6.20
C ALA A 87 7.53 -3.22 6.73
N LEU A 88 6.90 -3.14 7.89
CA LEU A 88 6.60 -1.88 8.55
C LEU A 88 6.97 -2.01 10.01
N ARG A 89 7.82 -1.10 10.48
CA ARG A 89 8.19 -1.10 11.89
C ARG A 89 7.65 0.15 12.53
N ILE A 90 6.88 -0.03 13.60
CA ILE A 90 6.27 1.07 14.33
C ILE A 90 7.14 1.38 15.51
N GLU A 91 7.56 2.63 15.62
CA GLU A 91 8.48 3.06 16.68
C GLU A 91 7.80 3.20 18.02
#